data_eca73c6eb2e2562172c3d52e66c93494
#
_entry.id   eca73c6eb2e2562172c3d52e66c93494
#
_cell.length_a   1.000
_cell.length_b   1.000
_cell.length_c   1.000
_cell.angle_alpha   90.00
_cell.angle_beta   90.00
_cell.angle_gamma   90.00
#
_symmetry.space_group_name_H-M   'P 1'
#
loop_
_entity.id
_entity.type
_entity.pdbx_description
1 polymer ?
#
loop_
_entity_poly.entity_id
_entity_poly.type
_entity_poly.pdbx_seq_one_letter_code
_entity_poly.pdbx_strand_id
1 'polypeptide(L)'
;MEFYKSKYTVNESPVYVSDNMTGKMAGVPAISTSVLCNTFCAARRASGDTVCAHCFAVSTMKRYTKANEHAEKNAALLMNRILAKELLPIFGNVRFVRIEAFGDVCNVTQAVNYAHIAKVNPGVIFGWWSKNIRIIARAFDQIGGKPENIILIESSEKVNVEKEPSSPYVDKVFTVYDKKFIKENAVEINCGARSCVSCQRCYTKGTEAKVHEILK
;
A
#
# COMPACT_ATOMS: atom_id res chain seq x y z
N MET A 1 -24.37 -7.50 1.48
CA MET A 1 -22.89 -7.46 1.39
C MET A 1 -22.48 -8.39 0.26
N GLU A 2 -21.73 -7.91 -0.71
CA GLU A 2 -21.22 -8.70 -1.82
C GLU A 2 -19.94 -9.43 -1.39
N PHE A 3 -19.74 -10.67 -1.84
CA PHE A 3 -18.56 -11.46 -1.55
C PHE A 3 -17.77 -11.73 -2.83
N TYR A 4 -16.46 -11.78 -2.71
CA TYR A 4 -15.53 -11.96 -3.82
C TYR A 4 -14.60 -13.15 -3.58
N LYS A 5 -14.31 -13.87 -4.64
CA LYS A 5 -13.30 -14.92 -4.69
C LYS A 5 -12.16 -14.46 -5.59
N SER A 6 -10.98 -14.29 -5.03
CA SER A 6 -9.76 -14.09 -5.80
C SER A 6 -9.08 -15.43 -6.07
N LYS A 7 -8.32 -15.54 -7.17
CA LYS A 7 -7.47 -16.71 -7.40
C LYS A 7 -6.37 -16.91 -6.34
N TYR A 8 -6.12 -15.88 -5.53
CA TYR A 8 -5.14 -15.90 -4.45
C TYR A 8 -5.74 -16.18 -3.07
N THR A 9 -7.07 -16.25 -2.93
CA THR A 9 -7.73 -16.52 -1.64
C THR A 9 -8.35 -17.91 -1.61
N VAL A 10 -8.36 -18.56 -0.44
CA VAL A 10 -8.98 -19.87 -0.25
C VAL A 10 -10.45 -19.76 0.15
N ASN A 11 -10.88 -18.59 0.66
CA ASN A 11 -12.27 -18.29 1.03
C ASN A 11 -12.85 -17.17 0.16
N GLU A 12 -14.15 -17.01 0.24
CA GLU A 12 -14.84 -15.78 -0.19
C GLU A 12 -14.79 -14.74 0.92
N SER A 13 -14.67 -13.47 0.54
CA SER A 13 -14.58 -12.33 1.48
C SER A 13 -15.32 -11.12 0.89
N PRO A 14 -15.92 -10.27 1.72
CA PRO A 14 -16.43 -8.99 1.24
C PRO A 14 -15.32 -7.98 0.92
N VAL A 15 -14.07 -8.28 1.30
CA VAL A 15 -12.89 -7.49 0.92
C VAL A 15 -12.42 -7.95 -0.46
N TYR A 16 -12.52 -7.07 -1.44
CA TYR A 16 -12.03 -7.35 -2.78
C TYR A 16 -10.50 -7.37 -2.82
N VAL A 17 -9.94 -8.46 -3.31
CA VAL A 17 -8.51 -8.63 -3.58
C VAL A 17 -8.28 -8.56 -5.08
N SER A 18 -7.54 -7.55 -5.53
CA SER A 18 -7.16 -7.40 -6.94
C SER A 18 -6.11 -8.45 -7.31
N ASP A 19 -6.40 -9.27 -8.32
CA ASP A 19 -5.55 -10.35 -8.81
C ASP A 19 -5.01 -10.14 -10.23
N ASN A 20 -5.37 -9.01 -10.85
CA ASN A 20 -5.00 -8.62 -12.21
C ASN A 20 -4.07 -7.40 -12.25
N MET A 21 -3.15 -7.30 -11.29
CA MET A 21 -2.15 -6.24 -11.29
C MET A 21 -1.22 -6.38 -12.51
N THR A 22 -0.81 -5.24 -13.06
CA THR A 22 0.01 -5.16 -14.27
C THR A 22 1.36 -4.48 -14.02
N GLY A 23 2.22 -4.45 -15.04
CA GLY A 23 3.55 -3.84 -14.96
C GLY A 23 4.43 -4.50 -13.89
N LYS A 24 5.16 -3.71 -13.11
CA LYS A 24 6.03 -4.22 -12.03
C LYS A 24 5.28 -5.06 -10.99
N MET A 25 3.99 -4.81 -10.82
CA MET A 25 3.12 -5.48 -9.84
C MET A 25 2.46 -6.76 -10.38
N ALA A 26 2.71 -7.14 -11.63
CA ALA A 26 2.15 -8.38 -12.19
C ALA A 26 2.49 -9.57 -11.29
N GLY A 27 1.47 -10.37 -10.94
CA GLY A 27 1.60 -11.51 -10.02
C GLY A 27 1.58 -11.19 -8.53
N VAL A 28 1.47 -9.91 -8.13
CA VAL A 28 1.30 -9.50 -6.73
C VAL A 28 -0.16 -9.13 -6.48
N PRO A 29 -0.93 -9.88 -5.68
CA PRO A 29 -2.27 -9.47 -5.30
C PRO A 29 -2.23 -8.19 -4.45
N ALA A 30 -3.31 -7.40 -4.54
CA ALA A 30 -3.40 -6.15 -3.79
C ALA A 30 -4.78 -5.96 -3.15
N ILE A 31 -4.78 -5.38 -1.96
CA ILE A 31 -5.97 -4.83 -1.32
C ILE A 31 -5.83 -3.31 -1.37
N SER A 32 -6.76 -2.62 -2.02
CA SER A 32 -6.71 -1.17 -2.20
C SER A 32 -8.05 -0.53 -1.95
N THR A 33 -8.00 0.73 -1.51
CA THR A 33 -9.14 1.64 -1.51
C THR A 33 -8.98 2.68 -2.63
N SER A 34 -10.06 3.37 -2.99
CA SER A 34 -10.01 4.32 -4.09
C SER A 34 -9.38 5.64 -3.68
N VAL A 35 -8.39 6.08 -4.46
CA VAL A 35 -7.81 7.42 -4.34
C VAL A 35 -8.83 8.53 -4.64
N LEU A 36 -9.93 8.22 -5.35
CA LEU A 36 -10.93 9.21 -5.76
C LEU A 36 -11.89 9.58 -4.63
N CYS A 37 -12.20 8.64 -3.72
CA CYS A 37 -13.05 8.89 -2.55
C CYS A 37 -12.25 9.12 -1.26
N ASN A 38 -10.92 9.10 -1.30
CA ASN A 38 -10.05 9.23 -0.13
C ASN A 38 -9.75 10.71 0.16
N THR A 39 -10.25 11.23 1.28
CA THR A 39 -10.07 12.63 1.69
C THR A 39 -8.61 12.99 2.01
N PHE A 40 -7.85 12.07 2.60
CA PHE A 40 -6.41 12.27 2.81
C PHE A 40 -5.65 12.43 1.49
N CYS A 41 -5.92 11.56 0.51
CA CYS A 41 -5.33 11.67 -0.84
C CYS A 41 -5.76 12.97 -1.55
N ALA A 42 -7.01 13.39 -1.40
CA ALA A 42 -7.51 14.64 -1.97
C ALA A 42 -6.78 15.87 -1.40
N ALA A 43 -6.61 15.94 -0.09
CA ALA A 43 -5.88 17.01 0.58
C ALA A 43 -4.40 17.08 0.14
N ARG A 44 -3.74 15.91 0.02
CA ARG A 44 -2.33 15.85 -0.44
C ARG A 44 -2.17 16.27 -1.90
N ARG A 45 -3.12 15.95 -2.78
CA ARG A 45 -3.09 16.43 -4.16
C ARG A 45 -3.26 17.94 -4.27
N ALA A 46 -4.13 18.50 -3.45
CA ALA A 46 -4.39 19.94 -3.44
C ALA A 46 -3.18 20.77 -2.98
N SER A 47 -2.23 20.19 -2.25
CA SER A 47 -1.03 20.90 -1.76
C SER A 47 -0.05 21.33 -2.87
N GLY A 48 -0.18 20.84 -4.10
CA GLY A 48 0.63 21.25 -5.24
C GLY A 48 2.11 20.83 -5.24
N ASP A 49 2.79 20.94 -4.09
CA ASP A 49 4.22 20.65 -3.91
C ASP A 49 4.44 19.25 -3.29
N THR A 50 3.76 18.25 -3.83
CA THR A 50 3.86 16.87 -3.33
C THR A 50 3.94 15.85 -4.47
N VAL A 51 4.49 14.67 -4.20
CA VAL A 51 4.42 13.53 -5.12
C VAL A 51 2.96 13.20 -5.49
N CYS A 52 2.02 13.49 -4.59
CA CYS A 52 0.59 13.26 -4.83
C CYS A 52 -0.02 14.18 -5.88
N ALA A 53 0.56 15.35 -6.17
CA ALA A 53 0.14 16.21 -7.27
C ALA A 53 0.28 15.50 -8.65
N HIS A 54 1.25 14.56 -8.74
CA HIS A 54 1.52 13.74 -9.92
C HIS A 54 1.02 12.28 -9.75
N CYS A 55 -0.05 12.07 -8.98
CA CYS A 55 -0.50 10.74 -8.59
C CYS A 55 -1.04 9.92 -9.78
N PHE A 56 -0.30 8.90 -10.19
CA PHE A 56 -0.71 7.99 -11.27
C PHE A 56 -2.01 7.23 -10.95
N ALA A 57 -2.30 6.98 -9.67
CA ALA A 57 -3.49 6.23 -9.26
C ALA A 57 -4.79 6.95 -9.64
N VAL A 58 -4.78 8.28 -9.72
CA VAL A 58 -5.95 9.07 -10.15
C VAL A 58 -6.33 8.75 -11.60
N SER A 59 -5.35 8.80 -12.51
CA SER A 59 -5.58 8.47 -13.92
C SER A 59 -5.95 7.00 -14.12
N THR A 60 -5.32 6.11 -13.34
CA THR A 60 -5.62 4.67 -13.35
C THR A 60 -7.06 4.39 -12.91
N MET A 61 -7.50 4.94 -11.78
CA MET A 61 -8.85 4.72 -11.26
C MET A 61 -9.94 5.35 -12.16
N LYS A 62 -9.65 6.49 -12.80
CA LYS A 62 -10.56 7.07 -13.80
C LYS A 62 -10.66 6.23 -15.08
N ARG A 63 -9.58 5.57 -15.49
CA ARG A 63 -9.55 4.72 -16.70
C ARG A 63 -10.21 3.36 -16.46
N TYR A 64 -9.99 2.74 -15.31
CA TYR A 64 -10.46 1.40 -14.97
C TYR A 64 -11.61 1.47 -13.96
N THR A 65 -12.79 1.89 -14.44
CA THR A 65 -13.97 2.16 -13.61
C THR A 65 -14.38 0.98 -12.74
N LYS A 66 -14.36 -0.24 -13.27
CA LYS A 66 -14.66 -1.45 -12.49
C LYS A 66 -13.66 -1.70 -11.34
N ALA A 67 -12.38 -1.42 -11.56
CA ALA A 67 -11.39 -1.52 -10.50
C ALA A 67 -11.62 -0.43 -9.43
N ASN A 68 -12.02 0.77 -9.86
CA ASN A 68 -12.39 1.85 -8.95
C ASN A 68 -13.65 1.51 -8.12
N GLU A 69 -14.68 0.94 -8.72
CA GLU A 69 -15.89 0.49 -8.00
C GLU A 69 -15.56 -0.51 -6.88
N HIS A 70 -14.69 -1.49 -7.16
CA HIS A 70 -14.24 -2.43 -6.13
C HIS A 70 -13.43 -1.73 -5.02
N ALA A 71 -12.58 -0.79 -5.40
CA ALA A 71 -11.78 -0.02 -4.44
C ALA A 71 -12.66 0.91 -3.57
N GLU A 72 -13.74 1.48 -4.11
CA GLU A 72 -14.74 2.24 -3.35
C GLU A 72 -15.52 1.37 -2.39
N LYS A 73 -15.93 0.16 -2.81
CA LYS A 73 -16.58 -0.83 -1.94
C LYS A 73 -15.66 -1.25 -0.79
N ASN A 74 -14.36 -1.47 -1.07
CA ASN A 74 -13.35 -1.70 -0.03
C ASN A 74 -13.26 -0.51 0.94
N ALA A 75 -13.24 0.72 0.43
CA ALA A 75 -13.19 1.91 1.27
C ALA A 75 -14.42 1.99 2.20
N ALA A 76 -15.63 1.84 1.63
CA ALA A 76 -16.89 1.85 2.40
C ALA A 76 -16.92 0.75 3.47
N LEU A 77 -16.33 -0.40 3.19
CA LEU A 77 -16.31 -1.53 4.13
C LEU A 77 -15.23 -1.34 5.23
N LEU A 78 -13.98 -1.11 4.82
CA LEU A 78 -12.82 -1.14 5.71
C LEU A 78 -12.71 0.10 6.61
N MET A 79 -13.24 1.26 6.17
CA MET A 79 -13.14 2.52 6.91
C MET A 79 -14.24 2.69 7.97
N ASN A 80 -15.35 1.97 7.86
CA ASN A 80 -16.54 2.23 8.68
C ASN A 80 -16.70 1.27 9.87
N ARG A 81 -16.11 0.08 9.82
CA ARG A 81 -16.21 -0.91 10.91
C ARG A 81 -15.03 -1.85 10.95
N ILE A 82 -14.74 -2.38 12.14
CA ILE A 82 -13.82 -3.50 12.29
C ILE A 82 -14.56 -4.76 11.80
N LEU A 83 -13.92 -5.50 10.90
CA LEU A 83 -14.46 -6.73 10.35
C LEU A 83 -14.25 -7.90 11.32
N ALA A 84 -15.26 -8.77 11.41
CA ALA A 84 -15.13 -10.05 12.08
C ALA A 84 -14.13 -10.93 11.32
N LYS A 85 -13.42 -11.81 12.05
CA LYS A 85 -12.33 -12.64 11.51
C LYS A 85 -12.78 -13.49 10.31
N GLU A 86 -14.01 -13.99 10.35
CA GLU A 86 -14.60 -14.85 9.33
C GLU A 86 -14.85 -14.14 8.00
N LEU A 87 -14.88 -12.81 8.02
CA LEU A 87 -15.05 -11.97 6.82
C LEU A 87 -13.73 -11.59 6.16
N LEU A 88 -12.59 -11.84 6.83
CA LEU A 88 -11.29 -11.46 6.29
C LEU A 88 -10.85 -12.41 5.18
N PRO A 89 -10.15 -11.91 4.15
CA PRO A 89 -9.60 -12.76 3.10
C PRO A 89 -8.48 -13.65 3.67
N ILE A 90 -8.55 -14.93 3.39
CA ILE A 90 -7.50 -15.90 3.72
C ILE A 90 -6.75 -16.22 2.44
N PHE A 91 -5.48 -15.88 2.40
CA PHE A 91 -4.63 -16.11 1.26
C PHE A 91 -4.12 -17.55 1.22
N GLY A 92 -4.12 -18.15 0.01
CA GLY A 92 -3.60 -19.49 -0.22
C GLY A 92 -2.12 -19.47 -0.60
N ASN A 93 -1.81 -20.01 -1.78
CA ASN A 93 -0.43 -20.08 -2.25
C ASN A 93 0.06 -18.73 -2.81
N VAL A 94 0.30 -17.77 -1.91
CA VAL A 94 0.85 -16.45 -2.22
C VAL A 94 1.91 -16.06 -1.20
N ARG A 95 3.04 -15.53 -1.68
CA ARG A 95 4.17 -15.19 -0.82
C ARG A 95 4.04 -13.79 -0.22
N PHE A 96 3.52 -12.84 -0.98
CA PHE A 96 3.35 -11.46 -0.52
C PHE A 96 2.15 -10.78 -1.18
N VAL A 97 1.60 -9.82 -0.46
CA VAL A 97 0.44 -9.02 -0.82
C VAL A 97 0.78 -7.54 -0.69
N ARG A 98 0.28 -6.71 -1.59
CA ARG A 98 0.37 -5.25 -1.50
C ARG A 98 -0.85 -4.68 -0.77
N ILE A 99 -0.61 -3.88 0.25
CA ILE A 99 -1.65 -3.01 0.83
C ILE A 99 -1.52 -1.63 0.18
N GLU A 100 -2.64 -1.06 -0.26
CA GLU A 100 -2.76 0.24 -0.89
C GLU A 100 -1.86 0.43 -2.13
N ALA A 101 -2.28 -0.20 -3.24
CA ALA A 101 -1.65 0.03 -4.54
C ALA A 101 -2.15 1.33 -5.22
N PHE A 102 -3.39 1.77 -4.91
CA PHE A 102 -4.08 2.88 -5.59
C PHE A 102 -4.68 3.93 -4.65
N GLY A 103 -4.51 3.79 -3.35
CA GLY A 103 -5.00 4.72 -2.34
C GLY A 103 -3.98 4.95 -1.25
N ASP A 104 -4.48 5.33 -0.09
CA ASP A 104 -3.73 5.39 1.16
C ASP A 104 -4.69 5.15 2.33
N VAL A 105 -4.18 4.87 3.51
CA VAL A 105 -5.01 4.72 4.71
C VAL A 105 -5.62 6.07 5.09
N CYS A 106 -6.93 6.06 5.39
CA CYS A 106 -7.70 7.26 5.71
C CYS A 106 -7.96 7.40 7.22
N ASN A 107 -8.20 6.29 7.92
CA ASN A 107 -8.50 6.30 9.35
C ASN A 107 -7.97 5.05 10.09
N VAL A 108 -8.06 5.08 11.41
CA VAL A 108 -7.57 4.01 12.30
C VAL A 108 -8.32 2.70 12.06
N THR A 109 -9.64 2.74 11.83
CA THR A 109 -10.46 1.55 11.57
C THR A 109 -9.96 0.78 10.36
N GLN A 110 -9.67 1.47 9.26
CA GLN A 110 -9.08 0.87 8.06
C GLN A 110 -7.72 0.24 8.35
N ALA A 111 -6.86 0.94 9.09
CA ALA A 111 -5.54 0.44 9.43
C ALA A 111 -5.60 -0.81 10.33
N VAL A 112 -6.53 -0.85 11.29
CA VAL A 112 -6.80 -2.03 12.13
C VAL A 112 -7.27 -3.21 11.28
N ASN A 113 -8.17 -3.00 10.33
CA ASN A 113 -8.63 -4.06 9.42
C ASN A 113 -7.47 -4.66 8.61
N TYR A 114 -6.56 -3.83 8.07
CA TYR A 114 -5.38 -4.32 7.37
C TYR A 114 -4.45 -5.13 8.27
N ALA A 115 -4.25 -4.68 9.51
CA ALA A 115 -3.45 -5.41 10.48
C ALA A 115 -4.11 -6.75 10.87
N HIS A 116 -5.43 -6.82 11.00
CA HIS A 116 -6.16 -8.06 11.23
C HIS A 116 -6.05 -9.02 10.04
N ILE A 117 -6.14 -8.51 8.80
CA ILE A 117 -5.91 -9.33 7.59
C ILE A 117 -4.50 -9.93 7.63
N ALA A 118 -3.48 -9.15 8.02
CA ALA A 118 -2.13 -9.68 8.15
C ALA A 118 -2.03 -10.75 9.25
N LYS A 119 -2.63 -10.53 10.43
CA LYS A 119 -2.63 -11.47 11.56
C LYS A 119 -3.27 -12.82 11.23
N VAL A 120 -4.33 -12.86 10.42
CA VAL A 120 -4.97 -14.13 10.02
C VAL A 120 -4.24 -14.84 8.88
N ASN A 121 -3.20 -14.22 8.31
CA ASN A 121 -2.39 -14.76 7.22
C ASN A 121 -0.89 -14.77 7.58
N PRO A 122 -0.46 -15.48 8.62
CA PRO A 122 0.91 -15.36 9.16
C PRO A 122 2.01 -15.81 8.17
N GLY A 123 1.68 -16.67 7.20
CA GLY A 123 2.60 -17.14 6.15
C GLY A 123 2.78 -16.17 4.99
N VAL A 124 2.09 -15.03 4.97
CA VAL A 124 2.10 -14.06 3.87
C VAL A 124 2.75 -12.76 4.33
N ILE A 125 3.65 -12.20 3.55
CA ILE A 125 4.25 -10.89 3.81
C ILE A 125 3.39 -9.79 3.18
N PHE A 126 3.03 -8.79 3.97
CA PHE A 126 2.25 -7.63 3.52
C PHE A 126 3.16 -6.41 3.38
N GLY A 127 3.40 -5.97 2.15
CA GLY A 127 4.08 -4.69 1.90
C GLY A 127 3.06 -3.54 1.90
N TRP A 128 3.22 -2.60 2.80
CA TRP A 128 2.29 -1.49 2.99
C TRP A 128 2.97 -0.14 2.83
N TRP A 129 2.66 0.57 1.73
CA TRP A 129 3.14 1.93 1.51
C TRP A 129 2.12 2.95 1.96
N SER A 130 2.56 3.93 2.72
CA SER A 130 1.69 5.00 3.18
C SER A 130 2.46 6.31 3.40
N LYS A 131 1.76 7.42 3.29
CA LYS A 131 2.16 8.74 3.80
C LYS A 131 1.47 9.07 5.13
N ASN A 132 0.46 8.29 5.52
CA ASN A 132 -0.33 8.52 6.73
C ASN A 132 0.13 7.65 7.91
N ILE A 133 1.43 7.68 8.18
CA ILE A 133 2.08 6.83 9.20
C ILE A 133 1.48 7.04 10.58
N ARG A 134 1.10 8.27 10.93
CA ARG A 134 0.49 8.57 12.24
C ARG A 134 -0.79 7.76 12.50
N ILE A 135 -1.62 7.57 11.50
CA ILE A 135 -2.85 6.77 11.61
C ILE A 135 -2.51 5.29 11.78
N ILE A 136 -1.52 4.79 11.04
CA ILE A 136 -1.08 3.40 11.11
C ILE A 136 -0.44 3.11 12.48
N ALA A 137 0.41 3.99 12.98
CA ALA A 137 1.03 3.85 14.30
C ALA A 137 -0.03 3.76 15.40
N ARG A 138 -1.02 4.66 15.40
CA ARG A 138 -2.16 4.58 16.34
C ARG A 138 -2.94 3.27 16.26
N ALA A 139 -3.14 2.74 15.04
CA ALA A 139 -3.79 1.45 14.87
C ALA A 139 -2.95 0.30 15.46
N PHE A 140 -1.63 0.32 15.25
CA PHE A 140 -0.75 -0.70 15.82
C PHE A 140 -0.70 -0.63 17.34
N ASP A 141 -0.64 0.59 17.93
CA ASP A 141 -0.73 0.77 19.38
C ASP A 141 -2.04 0.20 19.94
N GLN A 142 -3.16 0.45 19.25
CA GLN A 142 -4.49 -0.06 19.65
C GLN A 142 -4.60 -1.60 19.67
N ILE A 143 -3.87 -2.28 18.78
CA ILE A 143 -3.93 -3.76 18.65
C ILE A 143 -2.77 -4.50 19.32
N GLY A 144 -1.95 -3.76 20.11
CA GLY A 144 -0.82 -4.32 20.85
C GLY A 144 0.46 -4.51 20.03
N GLY A 145 0.61 -3.79 18.93
CA GLY A 145 1.83 -3.76 18.12
C GLY A 145 1.62 -4.08 16.63
N LYS A 146 2.66 -3.80 15.84
CA LYS A 146 2.69 -4.13 14.41
C LYS A 146 2.76 -5.65 14.21
N PRO A 147 1.89 -6.25 13.36
CA PRO A 147 2.05 -7.64 12.94
C PRO A 147 3.43 -7.89 12.32
N GLU A 148 4.07 -9.00 12.69
CA GLU A 148 5.43 -9.31 12.25
C GLU A 148 5.58 -9.47 10.73
N ASN A 149 4.52 -9.88 10.07
CA ASN A 149 4.46 -10.08 8.64
C ASN A 149 4.04 -8.83 7.85
N ILE A 150 3.99 -7.65 8.48
CA ILE A 150 3.86 -6.37 7.79
C ILE A 150 5.24 -5.72 7.64
N ILE A 151 5.56 -5.30 6.42
CA ILE A 151 6.66 -4.37 6.12
C ILE A 151 6.02 -3.03 5.81
N LEU A 152 6.12 -2.09 6.75
CA LEU A 152 5.59 -0.74 6.62
C LEU A 152 6.63 0.15 5.94
N ILE A 153 6.22 0.74 4.83
CA ILE A 153 7.08 1.59 4.00
C ILE A 153 6.51 3.00 3.98
N GLU A 154 7.24 3.92 4.57
CA GLU A 154 6.86 5.33 4.57
C GLU A 154 7.25 5.98 3.27
N SER A 155 6.28 6.51 2.53
CA SER A 155 6.54 7.24 1.28
C SER A 155 6.83 8.71 1.57
N SER A 156 7.91 9.25 1.02
CA SER A 156 8.22 10.68 1.07
C SER A 156 7.09 11.49 0.43
N GLU A 157 6.80 12.65 1.03
CA GLU A 157 5.73 13.52 0.55
C GLU A 157 6.15 14.35 -0.67
N LYS A 158 7.43 14.76 -0.70
CA LYS A 158 7.99 15.62 -1.75
C LYS A 158 8.91 14.83 -2.68
N VAL A 159 8.94 15.25 -3.94
CA VAL A 159 9.93 14.77 -4.92
C VAL A 159 11.31 15.27 -4.51
N ASN A 160 12.36 14.45 -4.69
CA ASN A 160 13.75 14.76 -4.38
C ASN A 160 14.07 14.98 -2.89
N VAL A 161 13.15 14.69 -2.00
CA VAL A 161 13.34 14.87 -0.56
C VAL A 161 13.30 13.53 0.14
N GLU A 162 14.46 13.07 0.56
CA GLU A 162 14.57 11.91 1.45
C GLU A 162 14.18 12.31 2.87
N LYS A 163 13.64 11.38 3.62
CA LYS A 163 13.26 11.59 5.02
C LYS A 163 13.73 10.42 5.88
N GLU A 164 13.82 10.66 7.18
CA GLU A 164 13.99 9.60 8.15
C GLU A 164 12.62 9.01 8.55
N PRO A 165 12.57 7.74 9.03
CA PRO A 165 11.33 7.13 9.51
C PRO A 165 10.65 7.98 10.58
N SER A 166 9.34 8.26 10.41
CA SER A 166 8.57 9.09 11.35
C SER A 166 7.95 8.30 12.51
N SER A 167 8.17 6.98 12.55
CA SER A 167 7.65 6.07 13.58
C SER A 167 8.57 4.85 13.72
N PRO A 168 8.69 4.27 14.93
CA PRO A 168 9.44 3.04 15.15
C PRO A 168 8.83 1.82 14.43
N TYR A 169 7.59 1.92 13.95
CA TYR A 169 6.93 0.88 13.17
C TYR A 169 7.35 0.85 11.70
N VAL A 170 7.99 1.91 11.20
CA VAL A 170 8.45 2.01 9.80
C VAL A 170 9.68 1.14 9.58
N ASP A 171 9.60 0.23 8.61
CA ASP A 171 10.73 -0.64 8.24
C ASP A 171 11.58 -0.02 7.14
N LYS A 172 10.96 0.77 6.23
CA LYS A 172 11.63 1.35 5.07
C LYS A 172 11.06 2.73 4.72
N VAL A 173 11.88 3.53 4.06
CA VAL A 173 11.46 4.80 3.46
C VAL A 173 11.53 4.69 1.93
N PHE A 174 10.51 5.22 1.26
CA PHE A 174 10.41 5.23 -0.19
C PHE A 174 10.42 6.67 -0.70
N THR A 175 11.43 7.01 -1.52
CA THR A 175 11.59 8.35 -2.08
C THR A 175 11.55 8.31 -3.61
N VAL A 176 10.90 9.30 -4.20
CA VAL A 176 10.82 9.48 -5.64
C VAL A 176 11.69 10.65 -6.06
N TYR A 177 12.51 10.43 -7.07
CA TYR A 177 13.43 11.43 -7.61
C TYR A 177 13.15 11.73 -9.08
N ASP A 178 13.22 12.98 -9.49
CA ASP A 178 13.18 13.34 -10.90
C ASP A 178 14.54 13.11 -11.59
N LYS A 179 14.50 13.04 -12.92
CA LYS A 179 15.69 12.74 -13.75
C LYS A 179 16.79 13.77 -13.61
N LYS A 180 16.43 15.05 -13.45
CA LYS A 180 17.40 16.15 -13.34
C LYS A 180 18.16 16.03 -12.02
N PHE A 181 17.43 15.88 -10.92
CA PHE A 181 18.03 15.73 -9.58
C PHE A 181 18.93 14.51 -9.47
N ILE A 182 18.49 13.36 -10.05
CA ILE A 182 19.30 12.13 -10.09
C ILE A 182 20.64 12.40 -10.76
N LYS A 183 20.64 13.08 -11.91
CA LYS A 183 21.87 13.38 -12.66
C LYS A 183 22.80 14.35 -11.92
N GLU A 184 22.24 15.39 -11.30
CA GLU A 184 23.00 16.45 -10.61
C GLU A 184 23.58 15.96 -9.26
N ASN A 185 22.92 15.02 -8.59
CA ASN A 185 23.29 14.56 -7.26
C ASN A 185 23.78 13.11 -7.21
N ALA A 186 23.96 12.46 -8.36
CA ALA A 186 24.39 11.06 -8.48
C ALA A 186 23.57 10.08 -7.61
N VAL A 187 22.23 10.28 -7.53
CA VAL A 187 21.36 9.44 -6.72
C VAL A 187 21.27 8.03 -7.31
N GLU A 188 21.57 7.03 -6.51
CA GLU A 188 21.40 5.64 -6.90
C GLU A 188 19.92 5.23 -6.87
N ILE A 189 19.38 4.83 -8.03
CA ILE A 189 18.03 4.30 -8.17
C ILE A 189 18.07 2.79 -7.98
N ASN A 190 17.48 2.31 -6.88
CA ASN A 190 17.47 0.91 -6.53
C ASN A 190 16.10 0.21 -6.75
N CYS A 191 15.02 0.96 -7.08
CA CYS A 191 13.73 0.44 -7.54
C CYS A 191 13.69 0.33 -9.08
N GLY A 192 14.63 -0.42 -9.68
CA GLY A 192 14.80 -0.55 -11.13
C GLY A 192 14.35 -1.89 -11.73
N ALA A 193 14.01 -2.88 -10.93
CA ALA A 193 13.66 -4.22 -11.40
C ALA A 193 12.38 -4.23 -12.25
N ARG A 194 12.30 -5.16 -13.21
CA ARG A 194 11.13 -5.35 -14.10
C ARG A 194 9.90 -5.86 -13.35
N SER A 195 10.07 -6.59 -12.25
CA SER A 195 8.99 -7.23 -11.48
C SER A 195 9.25 -7.16 -9.98
N CYS A 196 8.22 -6.81 -9.20
CA CYS A 196 8.26 -6.87 -7.75
C CYS A 196 8.37 -8.31 -7.23
N VAL A 197 7.83 -9.28 -7.98
CA VAL A 197 7.93 -10.72 -7.66
C VAL A 197 9.37 -11.19 -7.66
N SER A 198 10.20 -10.74 -8.59
CA SER A 198 11.62 -11.10 -8.66
C SER A 198 12.49 -10.23 -7.76
N CYS A 199 12.18 -8.95 -7.62
CA CYS A 199 12.96 -8.00 -6.83
C CYS A 199 12.86 -8.24 -5.32
N GLN A 200 11.66 -8.37 -4.80
CA GLN A 200 11.28 -8.61 -3.39
C GLN A 200 11.82 -7.61 -2.36
N ARG A 201 12.61 -6.61 -2.71
CA ARG A 201 13.23 -5.63 -1.78
C ARG A 201 12.25 -5.05 -0.78
N CYS A 202 11.07 -4.68 -1.25
CA CYS A 202 10.01 -4.10 -0.41
C CYS A 202 9.22 -5.15 0.40
N TYR A 203 9.49 -6.42 0.20
CA TYR A 203 8.82 -7.55 0.88
C TYR A 203 9.80 -8.40 1.70
N THR A 204 11.03 -7.92 1.90
CA THR A 204 12.07 -8.60 2.68
C THR A 204 12.51 -7.72 3.84
N LYS A 205 12.43 -8.23 5.07
CA LYS A 205 12.96 -7.57 6.26
C LYS A 205 14.50 -7.55 6.23
N GLY A 206 15.10 -6.57 6.91
CA GLY A 206 16.55 -6.50 7.08
C GLY A 206 17.34 -6.17 5.81
N THR A 207 16.68 -5.94 4.67
CA THR A 207 17.31 -5.37 3.48
C THR A 207 17.33 -3.85 3.56
N GLU A 208 17.88 -3.19 2.53
CA GLU A 208 18.00 -1.73 2.43
C GLU A 208 16.78 -0.99 3.00
N ALA A 209 17.04 -0.09 3.96
CA ALA A 209 15.99 0.72 4.59
C ALA A 209 15.45 1.82 3.66
N LYS A 210 16.21 2.20 2.64
CA LYS A 210 15.87 3.27 1.70
C LYS A 210 15.61 2.71 0.31
N VAL A 211 14.46 3.05 -0.27
CA VAL A 211 14.04 2.64 -1.60
C VAL A 211 13.85 3.88 -2.47
N HIS A 212 14.62 3.97 -3.54
CA HIS A 212 14.65 5.11 -4.45
C HIS A 212 14.07 4.74 -5.80
N GLU A 213 13.04 5.44 -6.23
CA GLU A 213 12.41 5.26 -7.54
C GLU A 213 12.46 6.56 -8.36
N ILE A 214 12.52 6.40 -9.67
CA ILE A 214 12.41 7.52 -10.61
C ILE A 214 10.96 7.98 -10.74
N LEU A 215 10.72 9.28 -10.75
CA LEU A 215 9.42 9.88 -11.04
C LEU A 215 8.98 9.52 -12.46
N LYS A 216 7.73 9.03 -12.58
CA LYS A 216 7.11 8.60 -13.85
C LYS A 216 6.22 9.68 -14.41
#